data_fb0c18186cd361c00ccce0ee3325a7d4
#
_entry.id   fb0c18186cd361c00ccce0ee3325a7d4
#
_cell.length_a   1.000
_cell.length_b   1.000
_cell.length_c   1.000
_cell.angle_alpha   90.00
_cell.angle_beta   90.00
_cell.angle_gamma   90.00
#
_symmetry.space_group_name_H-M   'P 1'
#
loop_
_entity.id
_entity.type
_entity.pdbx_description
1 polymer ?
#
loop_
_entity_poly.entity_id
_entity_poly.type
_entity_poly.pdbx_seq_one_letter_code
_entity_poly.pdbx_strand_id
1 'polypeptide(L)'
;RADYEAGAMSAEELKKTEDKAITELVAKQKEAGYHVITDGEFRRATWHLDFMWAFDGVGHSKTETGLPFHGEAAMIDDTYVTGKISYKKNHSFVEHFKFVKTLEDENTVAKLTIPAPAQFLEQMIMPFAWSNTKKFYDTQEEVAKDIAEGYREFIKEVYAAGCRNLQLDDCSWGMVVDPAACKLFGVTPKGLEKIKEQLLEINNSALEGKPEDLIVNTHVCRGNFHSTYA
;
A
#
# COMPACT_ATOMS: atom_id res chain seq x y z
N ARG A 1 18.35 7.60 -4.36
CA ARG A 1 18.06 6.65 -3.25
C ARG A 1 19.28 5.77 -2.97
N ALA A 2 19.88 5.13 -3.96
CA ALA A 2 21.08 4.31 -3.77
C ALA A 2 22.20 5.04 -3.00
N ASP A 3 22.44 6.30 -3.34
CA ASP A 3 23.46 7.13 -2.65
C ASP A 3 23.09 7.39 -1.18
N TYR A 4 21.80 7.56 -0.89
CA TYR A 4 21.30 7.68 0.48
C TYR A 4 21.48 6.37 1.27
N GLU A 5 21.12 5.24 0.69
CA GLU A 5 21.30 3.92 1.28
C GLU A 5 22.77 3.58 1.52
N ALA A 6 23.65 4.05 0.63
CA ALA A 6 25.10 3.93 0.77
C ALA A 6 25.71 4.94 1.75
N GLY A 7 24.92 5.86 2.34
CA GLY A 7 25.41 6.91 3.23
C GLY A 7 26.16 8.05 2.55
N ALA A 8 26.10 8.13 1.22
CA ALA A 8 26.73 9.19 0.42
C ALA A 8 25.86 10.44 0.25
N MET A 9 24.59 10.37 0.67
CA MET A 9 23.60 11.45 0.61
C MET A 9 22.83 11.52 1.92
N SER A 10 22.57 12.71 2.42
CA SER A 10 21.72 12.91 3.61
C SER A 10 20.22 12.76 3.29
N ALA A 11 19.40 12.51 4.30
CA ALA A 11 17.93 12.45 4.15
C ALA A 11 17.35 13.78 3.63
N GLU A 12 17.94 14.93 4.01
CA GLU A 12 17.52 16.24 3.54
C GLU A 12 17.82 16.44 2.04
N GLU A 13 18.98 15.99 1.58
CA GLU A 13 19.36 16.05 0.17
C GLU A 13 18.52 15.12 -0.69
N LEU A 14 18.22 13.90 -0.18
CA LEU A 14 17.28 12.99 -0.83
C LEU A 14 15.90 13.63 -0.97
N LYS A 15 15.37 14.19 0.14
CA LYS A 15 14.07 14.88 0.12
C LYS A 15 14.04 16.03 -0.89
N LYS A 16 15.07 16.87 -0.96
CA LYS A 16 15.16 17.97 -1.95
C LYS A 16 15.15 17.42 -3.39
N THR A 17 15.83 16.32 -3.62
CA THR A 17 15.86 15.68 -4.94
C THR A 17 14.51 15.13 -5.33
N GLU A 18 13.82 14.46 -4.39
CA GLU A 18 12.45 13.94 -4.57
C GLU A 18 11.45 15.08 -4.78
N ASP A 19 11.52 16.15 -3.96
CA ASP A 19 10.65 17.33 -4.09
C ASP A 19 10.77 17.95 -5.48
N LYS A 20 12.00 18.11 -5.97
CA LYS A 20 12.27 18.63 -7.33
C LYS A 20 11.65 17.72 -8.40
N ALA A 21 11.92 16.42 -8.33
CA ALA A 21 11.43 15.45 -9.33
C ALA A 21 9.90 15.39 -9.36
N ILE A 22 9.25 15.42 -8.19
CA ILE A 22 7.79 15.44 -8.07
C ILE A 22 7.22 16.74 -8.65
N THR A 23 7.84 17.89 -8.36
CA THR A 23 7.41 19.18 -8.91
C THR A 23 7.48 19.19 -10.44
N GLU A 24 8.57 18.66 -11.01
CA GLU A 24 8.72 18.53 -12.47
C GLU A 24 7.70 17.55 -13.07
N LEU A 25 7.40 16.43 -12.38
CA LEU A 25 6.38 15.49 -12.81
C LEU A 25 4.99 16.14 -12.82
N VAL A 26 4.63 16.83 -11.74
CA VAL A 26 3.32 17.50 -11.63
C VAL A 26 3.17 18.59 -12.69
N ALA A 27 4.23 19.35 -12.99
CA ALA A 27 4.20 20.32 -14.08
C ALA A 27 3.88 19.65 -15.44
N LYS A 28 4.49 18.48 -15.74
CA LYS A 28 4.21 17.70 -16.94
C LYS A 28 2.80 17.11 -16.94
N GLN A 29 2.28 16.66 -15.80
CA GLN A 29 0.89 16.18 -15.70
C GLN A 29 -0.09 17.31 -16.05
N LYS A 30 0.12 18.52 -15.53
CA LYS A 30 -0.69 19.70 -15.85
C LYS A 30 -0.58 20.10 -17.33
N GLU A 31 0.62 20.14 -17.87
CA GLU A 31 0.86 20.42 -19.30
C GLU A 31 0.15 19.42 -20.21
N ALA A 32 0.10 18.15 -19.80
CA ALA A 32 -0.63 17.09 -20.51
C ALA A 32 -2.16 17.16 -20.32
N GLY A 33 -2.68 18.11 -19.54
CA GLY A 33 -4.10 18.32 -19.31
C GLY A 33 -4.73 17.42 -18.23
N TYR A 34 -3.93 16.81 -17.36
CA TYR A 34 -4.49 16.02 -16.25
C TYR A 34 -5.11 16.94 -15.20
N HIS A 35 -6.36 16.64 -14.83
CA HIS A 35 -7.05 17.27 -13.70
C HIS A 35 -6.61 16.69 -12.35
N VAL A 36 -6.24 15.42 -12.32
CA VAL A 36 -5.78 14.73 -11.10
C VAL A 36 -4.28 14.58 -11.15
N ILE A 37 -3.57 15.11 -10.16
CA ILE A 37 -2.11 15.08 -10.03
C ILE A 37 -1.66 14.13 -8.92
N THR A 38 -0.52 13.48 -9.11
CA THR A 38 0.09 12.54 -8.16
C THR A 38 1.59 12.79 -8.05
N ASP A 39 2.22 12.24 -6.98
CA ASP A 39 3.68 12.28 -6.79
C ASP A 39 4.46 11.24 -7.63
N GLY A 40 3.74 10.41 -8.42
CA GLY A 40 4.36 9.31 -9.16
C GLY A 40 5.04 8.26 -8.27
N GLU A 41 4.76 8.29 -6.97
CA GLU A 41 5.33 7.38 -5.95
C GLU A 41 6.87 7.48 -5.81
N PHE A 42 7.46 8.61 -6.21
CA PHE A 42 8.93 8.79 -6.26
C PHE A 42 9.62 8.65 -4.91
N ARG A 43 8.88 8.79 -3.80
CA ARG A 43 9.41 8.62 -2.44
C ARG A 43 9.42 7.18 -1.95
N ARG A 44 8.77 6.25 -2.66
CA ARG A 44 8.59 4.87 -2.22
C ARG A 44 9.73 3.99 -2.72
N ALA A 45 10.18 3.06 -1.89
CA ALA A 45 11.04 1.95 -2.30
C ALA A 45 10.19 0.88 -3.00
N THR A 46 9.01 0.60 -2.43
CA THR A 46 7.98 -0.26 -3.02
C THR A 46 6.63 0.45 -2.95
N TRP A 47 5.76 0.17 -3.89
CA TRP A 47 4.45 0.84 -3.99
C TRP A 47 3.54 0.59 -2.76
N HIS A 48 3.69 -0.54 -2.06
CA HIS A 48 2.80 -0.99 -0.99
C HIS A 48 3.48 -1.16 0.38
N LEU A 49 4.69 -1.72 0.43
CA LEU A 49 5.31 -2.09 1.71
C LEU A 49 5.70 -0.87 2.55
N ASP A 50 6.18 0.21 1.91
CA ASP A 50 6.49 1.47 2.59
C ASP A 50 5.28 2.01 3.39
N PHE A 51 4.06 1.81 2.89
CA PHE A 51 2.85 2.15 3.61
C PHE A 51 2.66 1.27 4.86
N MET A 52 2.84 -0.03 4.71
CA MET A 52 2.67 -1.01 5.79
C MET A 52 3.70 -0.81 6.91
N TRP A 53 4.94 -0.51 6.54
CA TRP A 53 6.03 -0.29 7.51
C TRP A 53 5.86 0.96 8.38
N ALA A 54 5.00 1.87 7.98
CA ALA A 54 4.66 3.05 8.77
C ALA A 54 3.60 2.79 9.84
N PHE A 55 3.10 1.55 9.96
CA PHE A 55 2.24 1.12 11.07
C PHE A 55 3.08 0.55 12.21
N ASP A 56 2.63 0.75 13.45
CA ASP A 56 3.17 0.02 14.59
C ASP A 56 2.80 -1.47 14.47
N GLY A 57 3.66 -2.35 14.95
CA GLY A 57 3.46 -3.80 14.87
C GLY A 57 3.86 -4.44 13.53
N VAL A 58 4.40 -3.67 12.60
CA VAL A 58 4.94 -4.18 11.33
C VAL A 58 6.44 -3.93 11.25
N GLY A 59 7.19 -4.95 10.90
CA GLY A 59 8.64 -4.89 10.69
C GLY A 59 9.02 -5.37 9.30
N HIS A 60 10.26 -5.10 8.91
CA HIS A 60 10.83 -5.60 7.66
C HIS A 60 12.32 -5.89 7.79
N SER A 61 12.82 -6.71 6.90
CA SER A 61 14.25 -7.03 6.76
C SER A 61 14.60 -7.32 5.31
N LYS A 62 15.87 -7.24 4.98
CA LYS A 62 16.33 -7.63 3.63
C LYS A 62 15.96 -9.08 3.36
N THR A 63 15.40 -9.34 2.19
CA THR A 63 15.06 -10.69 1.75
C THR A 63 16.32 -11.46 1.32
N GLU A 64 16.32 -12.76 1.57
CA GLU A 64 17.32 -13.69 1.03
C GLU A 64 16.82 -14.38 -0.23
N THR A 65 15.51 -14.53 -0.39
CA THR A 65 14.88 -15.34 -1.45
C THR A 65 14.03 -14.54 -2.44
N GLY A 66 13.50 -13.40 -2.01
CA GLY A 66 12.57 -12.58 -2.78
C GLY A 66 11.16 -13.19 -2.91
N LEU A 67 10.25 -12.42 -3.48
CA LEU A 67 8.90 -12.85 -3.81
C LEU A 67 8.91 -13.53 -5.19
N PRO A 68 8.44 -14.80 -5.32
CA PRO A 68 8.46 -15.48 -6.60
C PRO A 68 7.42 -14.90 -7.57
N PHE A 69 7.87 -14.66 -8.79
CA PHE A 69 7.06 -14.41 -9.98
C PHE A 69 7.40 -15.45 -11.06
N HIS A 70 6.70 -15.46 -12.17
CA HIS A 70 6.91 -16.43 -13.27
C HIS A 70 8.40 -16.58 -13.66
N GLY A 71 9.11 -17.49 -13.01
CA GLY A 71 10.52 -17.81 -13.30
C GLY A 71 11.56 -16.81 -12.74
N GLU A 72 11.14 -15.78 -12.04
CA GLU A 72 12.00 -14.76 -11.43
C GLU A 72 11.62 -14.50 -9.98
N ALA A 73 12.49 -13.85 -9.21
CA ALA A 73 12.22 -13.41 -7.86
C ALA A 73 12.33 -11.88 -7.78
N ALA A 74 11.28 -11.22 -7.27
CA ALA A 74 11.33 -9.81 -6.93
C ALA A 74 12.04 -9.65 -5.59
N MET A 75 13.23 -9.03 -5.59
CA MET A 75 14.05 -8.81 -4.40
C MET A 75 13.53 -7.61 -3.60
N ILE A 76 12.38 -7.77 -2.99
CA ILE A 76 11.75 -6.79 -2.08
C ILE A 76 11.88 -7.26 -0.64
N ASP A 77 11.96 -6.32 0.30
CA ASP A 77 12.17 -6.66 1.72
C ASP A 77 11.05 -7.57 2.26
N ASP A 78 11.44 -8.55 3.06
CA ASP A 78 10.51 -9.39 3.80
C ASP A 78 9.75 -8.52 4.81
N THR A 79 8.43 -8.66 4.84
CA THR A 79 7.54 -7.89 5.73
C THR A 79 6.82 -8.84 6.67
N TYR A 80 6.83 -8.53 7.97
CA TYR A 80 6.31 -9.41 9.00
C TYR A 80 5.74 -8.65 10.20
N VAL A 81 4.92 -9.33 10.98
CA VAL A 81 4.31 -8.79 12.20
C VAL A 81 5.31 -8.86 13.36
N THR A 82 5.44 -7.78 14.11
CA THR A 82 6.29 -7.66 15.32
C THR A 82 5.49 -7.42 16.60
N GLY A 83 4.17 -7.19 16.48
CA GLY A 83 3.22 -6.91 17.56
C GLY A 83 1.81 -6.77 17.00
N LYS A 84 0.84 -6.35 17.80
CA LYS A 84 -0.48 -5.97 17.30
C LYS A 84 -0.34 -4.78 16.35
N ILE A 85 -0.96 -4.87 15.17
CA ILE A 85 -0.92 -3.83 14.15
C ILE A 85 -1.79 -2.66 14.60
N SER A 86 -1.25 -1.45 14.55
CA SER A 86 -2.02 -0.24 14.87
C SER A 86 -1.52 0.97 14.11
N TYR A 87 -2.41 1.94 13.93
CA TYR A 87 -2.06 3.17 13.25
C TYR A 87 -1.06 4.01 14.07
N LYS A 88 -0.02 4.48 13.40
CA LYS A 88 0.95 5.40 13.95
C LYS A 88 0.73 6.79 13.38
N LYS A 89 0.49 7.78 14.23
CA LYS A 89 0.34 9.19 13.83
C LYS A 89 1.57 9.70 13.08
N ASN A 90 1.35 10.68 12.23
CA ASN A 90 2.36 11.25 11.34
C ASN A 90 2.88 10.21 10.32
N HIS A 91 1.97 9.43 9.79
CA HIS A 91 2.27 8.48 8.74
C HIS A 91 2.94 9.17 7.54
N SER A 92 4.05 8.61 7.03
CA SER A 92 4.86 9.26 5.98
C SER A 92 4.05 9.62 4.73
N PHE A 93 3.06 8.82 4.35
CA PHE A 93 2.21 9.11 3.19
C PHE A 93 1.30 10.33 3.38
N VAL A 94 0.98 10.70 4.60
CA VAL A 94 0.29 11.97 4.87
C VAL A 94 1.18 13.16 4.53
N GLU A 95 2.46 13.09 4.87
CA GLU A 95 3.44 14.14 4.51
C GLU A 95 3.70 14.15 2.99
N HIS A 96 3.74 12.97 2.34
CA HIS A 96 3.84 12.89 0.87
C HIS A 96 2.64 13.58 0.20
N PHE A 97 1.42 13.31 0.69
CA PHE A 97 0.22 13.95 0.19
C PHE A 97 0.24 15.47 0.39
N LYS A 98 0.60 15.97 1.59
CA LYS A 98 0.70 17.40 1.87
C LYS A 98 1.60 18.12 0.87
N PHE A 99 2.70 17.51 0.47
CA PHE A 99 3.58 18.10 -0.54
C PHE A 99 2.89 18.24 -1.90
N VAL A 100 2.25 17.17 -2.40
CA VAL A 100 1.51 17.23 -3.69
C VAL A 100 0.36 18.24 -3.61
N LYS A 101 -0.31 18.32 -2.46
CA LYS A 101 -1.37 19.30 -2.20
C LYS A 101 -0.89 20.74 -2.39
N THR A 102 0.35 21.06 -2.06
CA THR A 102 0.91 22.42 -2.29
C THR A 102 1.11 22.75 -3.77
N LEU A 103 1.06 21.74 -4.64
CA LEU A 103 1.24 21.88 -6.08
C LEU A 103 -0.09 21.97 -6.84
N GLU A 104 -1.25 21.91 -6.15
CA GLU A 104 -2.56 22.13 -6.76
C GLU A 104 -2.71 23.56 -7.30
N ASP A 105 -3.61 23.71 -8.23
CA ASP A 105 -4.12 24.98 -8.71
C ASP A 105 -5.65 24.90 -8.92
N GLU A 106 -6.24 25.93 -9.51
CA GLU A 106 -7.68 26.02 -9.76
C GLU A 106 -8.25 24.90 -10.66
N ASN A 107 -7.39 24.25 -11.45
CA ASN A 107 -7.77 23.22 -12.42
C ASN A 107 -7.37 21.79 -12.00
N THR A 108 -6.64 21.63 -10.89
CA THR A 108 -6.09 20.33 -10.51
C THR A 108 -6.33 19.98 -9.05
N VAL A 109 -6.50 18.69 -8.78
CA VAL A 109 -6.65 18.12 -7.44
C VAL A 109 -5.60 17.03 -7.19
N ALA A 110 -5.02 17.02 -6.00
CA ALA A 110 -4.08 15.99 -5.58
C ALA A 110 -4.81 14.69 -5.24
N LYS A 111 -4.28 13.58 -5.74
CA LYS A 111 -4.69 12.23 -5.40
C LYS A 111 -3.56 11.51 -4.68
N LEU A 112 -3.91 10.74 -3.65
CA LEU A 112 -3.01 9.81 -2.98
C LEU A 112 -3.37 8.38 -3.38
N THR A 113 -2.38 7.57 -3.71
CA THR A 113 -2.48 6.12 -3.90
C THR A 113 -1.92 5.39 -2.68
N ILE A 114 -2.61 4.38 -2.20
CA ILE A 114 -2.16 3.52 -1.09
C ILE A 114 -2.51 2.06 -1.41
N PRO A 115 -1.81 1.06 -0.87
CA PRO A 115 -2.26 -0.31 -1.00
C PRO A 115 -3.66 -0.47 -0.42
N ALA A 116 -4.48 -1.34 -1.01
CA ALA A 116 -5.77 -1.68 -0.44
C ALA A 116 -5.63 -2.41 0.91
N PRO A 117 -6.60 -2.28 1.82
CA PRO A 117 -6.62 -3.07 3.06
C PRO A 117 -6.52 -4.57 2.81
N ALA A 118 -7.15 -5.08 1.74
CA ALA A 118 -7.03 -6.46 1.29
C ALA A 118 -5.59 -6.86 0.99
N GLN A 119 -4.83 -5.99 0.29
CA GLN A 119 -3.42 -6.21 -0.01
C GLN A 119 -2.57 -6.29 1.27
N PHE A 120 -2.89 -5.47 2.28
CA PHE A 120 -2.19 -5.52 3.56
C PHE A 120 -2.53 -6.81 4.32
N LEU A 121 -3.82 -7.17 4.39
CA LEU A 121 -4.26 -8.42 5.04
C LEU A 121 -3.57 -9.62 4.38
N GLU A 122 -3.63 -9.71 3.06
CA GLU A 122 -3.03 -10.80 2.30
C GLU A 122 -1.54 -10.96 2.63
N GLN A 123 -0.77 -9.88 2.68
CA GLN A 123 0.66 -9.89 3.05
C GLN A 123 0.89 -10.55 4.42
N MET A 124 -0.06 -10.40 5.37
CA MET A 124 0.07 -10.91 6.74
C MET A 124 -0.48 -12.33 6.92
N ILE A 125 -1.39 -12.80 6.04
CA ILE A 125 -2.06 -14.08 6.20
C ILE A 125 -1.63 -15.16 5.20
N MET A 126 -0.82 -14.82 4.19
CA MET A 126 -0.24 -15.82 3.29
C MET A 126 0.41 -16.95 4.09
N PRO A 127 0.40 -18.22 3.61
CA PRO A 127 0.90 -19.36 4.37
C PRO A 127 2.32 -19.16 4.93
N PHE A 128 3.21 -18.50 4.19
CA PHE A 128 4.56 -18.20 4.63
C PHE A 128 4.61 -17.12 5.73
N ALA A 129 3.70 -16.14 5.72
CA ALA A 129 3.62 -15.06 6.70
C ALA A 129 2.85 -15.47 7.97
N TRP A 130 1.81 -16.30 7.82
CA TRP A 130 0.93 -16.69 8.92
C TRP A 130 1.67 -17.36 10.07
N SER A 131 2.73 -18.12 9.81
CA SER A 131 3.54 -18.75 10.86
C SER A 131 4.15 -17.74 11.84
N ASN A 132 4.43 -16.51 11.37
CA ASN A 132 4.88 -15.40 12.22
C ASN A 132 3.69 -14.64 12.81
N THR A 133 2.69 -14.30 12.02
CA THR A 133 1.53 -13.50 12.41
C THR A 133 0.76 -14.14 13.58
N LYS A 134 0.58 -15.47 13.56
CA LYS A 134 -0.07 -16.23 14.64
C LYS A 134 0.63 -16.20 16.00
N LYS A 135 1.81 -15.62 16.11
CA LYS A 135 2.46 -15.38 17.41
C LYS A 135 1.81 -14.21 18.16
N PHE A 136 1.08 -13.34 17.43
CA PHE A 136 0.48 -12.12 17.94
C PHE A 136 -1.05 -12.09 17.79
N TYR A 137 -1.60 -12.97 16.93
CA TYR A 137 -3.01 -13.05 16.60
C TYR A 137 -3.50 -14.49 16.62
N ASP A 138 -4.66 -14.72 17.21
CA ASP A 138 -5.28 -16.06 17.26
C ASP A 138 -5.99 -16.38 15.94
N THR A 139 -6.57 -15.36 15.28
CA THR A 139 -7.35 -15.52 14.06
C THR A 139 -6.99 -14.47 12.99
N GLN A 140 -7.30 -14.76 11.72
CA GLN A 140 -7.12 -13.82 10.62
C GLN A 140 -8.10 -12.64 10.70
N GLU A 141 -9.28 -12.87 11.28
CA GLU A 141 -10.31 -11.86 11.53
C GLU A 141 -9.81 -10.77 12.49
N GLU A 142 -9.02 -11.14 13.50
CA GLU A 142 -8.38 -10.18 14.40
C GLU A 142 -7.37 -9.29 13.66
N VAL A 143 -6.56 -9.88 12.77
CA VAL A 143 -5.63 -9.13 11.93
C VAL A 143 -6.39 -8.16 11.03
N ALA A 144 -7.45 -8.64 10.37
CA ALA A 144 -8.29 -7.82 9.49
C ALA A 144 -8.92 -6.63 10.24
N LYS A 145 -9.41 -6.86 11.46
CA LYS A 145 -9.98 -5.82 12.31
C LYS A 145 -8.98 -4.72 12.63
N ASP A 146 -7.78 -5.09 13.09
CA ASP A 146 -6.75 -4.12 13.47
C ASP A 146 -6.27 -3.31 12.25
N ILE A 147 -6.10 -3.97 11.09
CA ILE A 147 -5.77 -3.29 9.83
C ILE A 147 -6.88 -2.31 9.43
N ALA A 148 -8.14 -2.75 9.42
CA ALA A 148 -9.27 -1.89 9.03
C ALA A 148 -9.39 -0.67 9.95
N GLU A 149 -9.19 -0.84 11.27
CA GLU A 149 -9.14 0.26 12.23
C GLU A 149 -7.99 1.23 11.93
N GLY A 150 -6.81 0.70 11.64
CA GLY A 150 -5.66 1.49 11.27
C GLY A 150 -5.89 2.32 9.99
N TYR A 151 -6.55 1.74 8.98
CA TYR A 151 -6.93 2.49 7.77
C TYR A 151 -7.95 3.60 8.05
N ARG A 152 -8.93 3.37 8.92
CA ARG A 152 -9.87 4.44 9.33
C ARG A 152 -9.16 5.62 9.98
N GLU A 153 -8.18 5.35 10.83
CA GLU A 153 -7.38 6.42 11.45
C GLU A 153 -6.50 7.14 10.41
N PHE A 154 -5.85 6.40 9.50
CA PHE A 154 -5.12 6.98 8.37
C PHE A 154 -6.01 7.89 7.51
N ILE A 155 -7.20 7.40 7.14
CA ILE A 155 -8.17 8.15 6.33
C ILE A 155 -8.57 9.46 7.03
N LYS A 156 -8.80 9.45 8.35
CA LYS A 156 -9.08 10.66 9.13
C LYS A 156 -7.92 11.66 9.04
N GLU A 157 -6.68 11.19 9.19
CA GLU A 157 -5.51 12.07 9.17
C GLU A 157 -5.26 12.66 7.78
N VAL A 158 -5.30 11.84 6.72
CA VAL A 158 -5.07 12.33 5.36
C VAL A 158 -6.23 13.22 4.89
N TYR A 159 -7.46 12.95 5.30
CA TYR A 159 -8.60 13.81 5.03
C TYR A 159 -8.45 15.17 5.74
N ALA A 160 -8.02 15.20 7.00
CA ALA A 160 -7.70 16.43 7.73
C ALA A 160 -6.56 17.22 7.08
N ALA A 161 -5.63 16.54 6.40
CA ALA A 161 -4.59 17.17 5.58
C ALA A 161 -5.12 17.74 4.24
N GLY A 162 -6.41 17.57 3.94
CA GLY A 162 -7.07 18.10 2.75
C GLY A 162 -7.25 17.12 1.60
N CYS A 163 -6.99 15.82 1.80
CA CYS A 163 -7.23 14.80 0.79
C CYS A 163 -8.73 14.65 0.51
N ARG A 164 -9.08 14.67 -0.79
CA ARG A 164 -10.44 14.43 -1.27
C ARG A 164 -10.50 13.38 -2.36
N ASN A 165 -9.33 12.83 -2.75
CA ASN A 165 -9.22 11.82 -3.78
C ASN A 165 -8.18 10.78 -3.34
N LEU A 166 -8.66 9.58 -2.96
CA LEU A 166 -7.85 8.47 -2.49
C LEU A 166 -8.02 7.28 -3.44
N GLN A 167 -6.93 6.60 -3.76
CA GLN A 167 -6.99 5.36 -4.53
C GLN A 167 -6.46 4.20 -3.70
N LEU A 168 -7.22 3.11 -3.67
CA LEU A 168 -6.81 1.83 -3.11
C LEU A 168 -6.25 0.96 -4.25
N ASP A 169 -4.98 0.60 -4.17
CA ASP A 169 -4.32 -0.28 -5.13
C ASP A 169 -4.41 -1.72 -4.62
N ASP A 170 -5.19 -2.54 -5.32
CA ASP A 170 -5.54 -3.90 -4.91
C ASP A 170 -5.03 -4.92 -5.92
N CYS A 171 -3.90 -5.55 -5.61
CA CYS A 171 -3.32 -6.64 -6.39
C CYS A 171 -3.80 -8.03 -5.91
N SER A 172 -4.50 -8.11 -4.76
CA SER A 172 -4.95 -9.37 -4.18
C SER A 172 -5.90 -10.14 -5.10
N TRP A 173 -6.73 -9.42 -5.87
CA TRP A 173 -7.66 -10.02 -6.82
C TRP A 173 -6.97 -10.79 -7.94
N GLY A 174 -5.80 -10.38 -8.41
CA GLY A 174 -5.01 -11.13 -9.39
C GLY A 174 -4.67 -12.52 -8.87
N MET A 175 -4.25 -12.60 -7.61
CA MET A 175 -3.85 -13.87 -7.00
C MET A 175 -5.02 -14.80 -6.69
N VAL A 176 -6.16 -14.29 -6.20
CA VAL A 176 -7.29 -15.15 -5.82
C VAL A 176 -8.16 -15.63 -7.00
N VAL A 177 -7.95 -15.09 -8.21
CA VAL A 177 -8.60 -15.59 -9.44
C VAL A 177 -7.71 -16.48 -10.27
N ASP A 178 -6.42 -16.58 -9.94
CA ASP A 178 -5.49 -17.47 -10.62
C ASP A 178 -5.89 -18.94 -10.43
N PRO A 179 -5.81 -19.80 -11.47
CA PRO A 179 -6.07 -21.24 -11.35
C PRO A 179 -5.23 -21.94 -10.27
N ALA A 180 -4.05 -21.40 -9.94
CA ALA A 180 -3.18 -21.94 -8.90
C ALA A 180 -3.54 -21.44 -7.49
N ALA A 181 -4.49 -20.52 -7.33
CA ALA A 181 -4.82 -19.85 -6.06
C ALA A 181 -5.05 -20.84 -4.92
N CYS A 182 -5.82 -21.91 -5.15
CA CYS A 182 -6.05 -22.93 -4.12
C CYS A 182 -4.75 -23.54 -3.59
N LYS A 183 -3.78 -23.79 -4.46
CA LYS A 183 -2.47 -24.31 -4.09
C LYS A 183 -1.63 -23.26 -3.37
N LEU A 184 -1.65 -22.03 -3.86
CA LEU A 184 -0.91 -20.91 -3.29
C LEU A 184 -1.34 -20.64 -1.84
N PHE A 185 -2.65 -20.60 -1.59
CA PHE A 185 -3.19 -20.37 -0.23
C PHE A 185 -3.31 -21.66 0.59
N GLY A 186 -3.04 -22.82 0.03
CA GLY A 186 -3.15 -24.12 0.73
C GLY A 186 -4.60 -24.46 1.13
N VAL A 187 -5.58 -24.05 0.32
CA VAL A 187 -7.01 -24.19 0.63
C VAL A 187 -7.78 -24.97 -0.45
N THR A 188 -8.98 -25.43 -0.10
CA THR A 188 -9.97 -25.96 -1.05
C THR A 188 -10.62 -24.80 -1.84
N PRO A 189 -11.33 -25.07 -2.96
CA PRO A 189 -12.13 -24.05 -3.65
C PRO A 189 -13.11 -23.32 -2.73
N LYS A 190 -13.77 -24.02 -1.80
CA LYS A 190 -14.65 -23.40 -0.80
C LYS A 190 -13.86 -22.51 0.19
N GLY A 191 -12.64 -22.89 0.53
CA GLY A 191 -11.75 -22.07 1.36
C GLY A 191 -11.31 -20.81 0.63
N LEU A 192 -11.05 -20.90 -0.68
CA LEU A 192 -10.71 -19.75 -1.50
C LEU A 192 -11.85 -18.71 -1.58
N GLU A 193 -13.11 -19.17 -1.70
CA GLU A 193 -14.25 -18.24 -1.66
C GLU A 193 -14.33 -17.48 -0.34
N LYS A 194 -14.04 -18.13 0.79
CA LYS A 194 -13.96 -17.44 2.09
C LYS A 194 -12.85 -16.38 2.14
N ILE A 195 -11.71 -16.65 1.52
CA ILE A 195 -10.61 -15.66 1.42
C ILE A 195 -11.10 -14.45 0.60
N LYS A 196 -11.76 -14.66 -0.53
CA LYS A 196 -12.34 -13.57 -1.35
C LYS A 196 -13.35 -12.74 -0.54
N GLU A 197 -14.21 -13.38 0.22
CA GLU A 197 -15.16 -12.70 1.12
C GLU A 197 -14.41 -11.85 2.17
N GLN A 198 -13.37 -12.39 2.82
CA GLN A 198 -12.55 -11.64 3.77
C GLN A 198 -11.86 -10.42 3.14
N LEU A 199 -11.31 -10.56 1.94
CA LEU A 199 -10.64 -9.47 1.23
C LEU A 199 -11.63 -8.35 0.87
N LEU A 200 -12.86 -8.70 0.47
CA LEU A 200 -13.91 -7.73 0.20
C LEU A 200 -14.38 -7.04 1.49
N GLU A 201 -14.58 -7.83 2.56
CA GLU A 201 -15.06 -7.33 3.85
C GLU A 201 -14.08 -6.33 4.47
N ILE A 202 -12.77 -6.62 4.44
CA ILE A 202 -11.78 -5.71 5.00
C ILE A 202 -11.70 -4.39 4.22
N ASN A 203 -11.80 -4.43 2.88
CA ASN A 203 -11.83 -3.22 2.07
C ASN A 203 -13.04 -2.34 2.43
N ASN A 204 -14.21 -2.94 2.65
CA ASN A 204 -15.42 -2.23 3.07
C ASN A 204 -15.28 -1.69 4.49
N SER A 205 -14.86 -2.52 5.45
CA SER A 205 -14.71 -2.13 6.85
C SER A 205 -13.72 -0.99 7.06
N ALA A 206 -12.64 -0.95 6.26
CA ALA A 206 -11.67 0.15 6.29
C ALA A 206 -12.25 1.50 5.83
N LEU A 207 -13.34 1.47 5.05
CA LEU A 207 -14.02 2.67 4.54
C LEU A 207 -15.22 3.09 5.37
N GLU A 208 -15.57 2.35 6.41
CA GLU A 208 -16.70 2.69 7.29
C GLU A 208 -16.50 4.06 7.95
N GLY A 209 -17.51 4.92 7.82
CA GLY A 209 -17.49 6.26 8.39
C GLY A 209 -16.57 7.24 7.68
N LYS A 210 -16.08 6.92 6.47
CA LYS A 210 -15.35 7.89 5.67
C LYS A 210 -16.21 9.13 5.39
N PRO A 211 -15.62 10.33 5.27
CA PRO A 211 -16.35 11.52 4.86
C PRO A 211 -17.02 11.34 3.49
N GLU A 212 -18.22 11.90 3.33
CA GLU A 212 -19.01 11.77 2.09
C GLU A 212 -18.31 12.37 0.87
N ASP A 213 -17.60 13.49 1.06
CA ASP A 213 -16.87 14.20 0.02
C ASP A 213 -15.46 13.61 -0.26
N LEU A 214 -15.05 12.57 0.44
CA LEU A 214 -13.87 11.79 0.09
C LEU A 214 -14.20 10.80 -1.03
N ILE A 215 -13.70 11.07 -2.23
CA ILE A 215 -13.78 10.13 -3.35
C ILE A 215 -12.74 9.03 -3.14
N VAL A 216 -13.19 7.79 -3.15
CA VAL A 216 -12.30 6.62 -3.08
C VAL A 216 -12.48 5.79 -4.36
N ASN A 217 -11.39 5.56 -5.06
CA ASN A 217 -11.32 4.69 -6.24
C ASN A 217 -10.54 3.43 -5.90
N THR A 218 -10.85 2.33 -6.58
CA THR A 218 -10.08 1.09 -6.48
C THR A 218 -9.43 0.76 -7.81
N HIS A 219 -8.13 0.50 -7.79
CA HIS A 219 -7.40 -0.11 -8.90
C HIS A 219 -7.31 -1.61 -8.63
N VAL A 220 -7.79 -2.41 -9.58
CA VAL A 220 -7.63 -3.87 -9.55
C VAL A 220 -6.49 -4.24 -10.48
N CYS A 221 -5.38 -4.68 -9.90
CA CYS A 221 -4.16 -5.02 -10.61
C CYS A 221 -4.19 -6.48 -11.09
N ARG A 222 -3.50 -6.75 -12.20
CA ARG A 222 -3.25 -8.10 -12.72
C ARG A 222 -1.76 -8.48 -12.66
N GLY A 223 -0.97 -7.71 -11.89
CA GLY A 223 0.47 -7.84 -11.88
C GLY A 223 1.15 -7.21 -13.11
N ASN A 224 2.39 -6.78 -12.95
CA ASN A 224 3.20 -6.22 -14.04
C ASN A 224 4.71 -6.32 -13.74
N PHE A 225 5.17 -7.32 -13.01
CA PHE A 225 6.59 -7.48 -12.74
C PHE A 225 7.31 -7.90 -14.02
N HIS A 226 8.28 -7.07 -14.48
CA HIS A 226 9.04 -7.25 -15.73
C HIS A 226 8.14 -7.54 -16.95
N SER A 227 7.01 -6.82 -17.04
CA SER A 227 6.03 -6.95 -18.14
C SER A 227 5.26 -8.29 -18.18
N THR A 228 5.27 -9.06 -17.09
CA THR A 228 4.46 -10.26 -16.93
C THR A 228 3.26 -10.01 -16.01
N TYR A 229 2.15 -10.70 -16.29
CA TYR A 229 0.99 -10.73 -15.39
C TYR A 229 1.24 -11.73 -14.26
N ALA A 230 0.60 -11.52 -13.11
CA ALA A 230 0.56 -12.48 -12.02
C ALA A 230 -0.35 -13.66 -12.36
#